data_0efe0d2c342c9c5713fe6e2276d32a68
#
_entry.id   0efe0d2c342c9c5713fe6e2276d32a68
#
_cell.length_a   1.000
_cell.length_b   1.000
_cell.length_c   1.000
_cell.angle_alpha   90.00
_cell.angle_beta   90.00
_cell.angle_gamma   90.00
#
_symmetry.space_group_name_H-M   'P 1'
#
loop_
_entity.id
_entity.type
_entity.pdbx_description
1 polymer ?
#
loop_
_entity_poly.entity_id
_entity_poly.type
_entity_poly.pdbx_seq_one_letter_code
_entity_poly.pdbx_strand_id
1 'polypeptide(L)'
;MERSFKLKEIKKEERYYKGNVYDICVDVDHSYNINRTIVHNSGCLTTQQTGVGYPMASLIHECYQVSCGLASPAKIVADGGFKSYSDIIKALALGADYVMLGSILNKTLESAGDTYLANTKGEEWTEHDEKIDQYSMETADLFRCGTKMFKKFRGMSTKEAQKAMGKTDLKTSEGVTRIQPVEYTLSGWTENFKSYLSSAMSYSNSATLQEFIGNAKWNMITTNSLNRFKK
;
A
#
# COMPACT_ATOMS: atom_id res chain seq x y z
N MET A 1 -15.88 18.51 -26.22
CA MET A 1 -15.03 17.67 -27.12
C MET A 1 -14.85 16.34 -26.37
N GLU A 2 -15.77 15.39 -26.66
CA GLU A 2 -15.67 14.05 -26.04
C GLU A 2 -14.55 13.28 -26.71
N ARG A 3 -13.49 12.98 -25.96
CA ARG A 3 -12.47 12.04 -26.38
C ARG A 3 -12.94 10.63 -26.06
N SER A 4 -13.53 9.94 -27.04
CA SER A 4 -13.83 8.52 -26.89
C SER A 4 -12.55 7.71 -27.10
N PHE A 5 -12.09 7.03 -26.09
CA PHE A 5 -11.00 6.07 -26.20
C PHE A 5 -11.59 4.73 -26.65
N LYS A 6 -11.16 4.23 -27.80
CA LYS A 6 -11.46 2.86 -28.23
C LYS A 6 -10.41 1.92 -27.64
N LEU A 7 -10.80 1.14 -26.66
CA LEU A 7 -9.99 0.02 -26.19
C LEU A 7 -9.91 -1.08 -27.25
N LYS A 8 -8.71 -1.56 -27.56
CA LYS A 8 -8.56 -2.83 -28.27
C LYS A 8 -8.95 -3.96 -27.33
N GLU A 9 -9.71 -4.91 -27.86
CA GLU A 9 -10.18 -6.08 -27.13
C GLU A 9 -9.00 -6.86 -26.53
N ILE A 10 -8.95 -6.96 -25.21
CA ILE A 10 -7.94 -7.76 -24.51
C ILE A 10 -8.52 -9.16 -24.38
N LYS A 11 -8.00 -10.13 -25.12
CA LYS A 11 -8.32 -11.54 -24.92
C LYS A 11 -7.73 -12.00 -23.59
N LYS A 12 -8.57 -12.46 -22.68
CA LYS A 12 -8.15 -13.11 -21.43
C LYS A 12 -7.72 -14.53 -21.80
N GLU A 13 -6.41 -14.81 -21.78
CA GLU A 13 -5.85 -16.16 -21.80
C GLU A 13 -5.20 -16.41 -20.44
N GLU A 14 -5.64 -17.42 -19.74
CA GLU A 14 -4.95 -17.92 -18.54
C GLU A 14 -3.73 -18.74 -19.00
N ARG A 15 -2.55 -18.15 -18.90
CA ARG A 15 -1.29 -18.85 -19.11
C ARG A 15 -0.47 -18.80 -17.84
N TYR A 16 0.11 -19.95 -17.49
CA TYR A 16 1.15 -19.98 -16.48
C TYR A 16 2.34 -19.17 -17.02
N TYR A 17 2.57 -17.97 -16.47
CA TYR A 17 3.57 -17.05 -16.98
C TYR A 17 4.80 -17.07 -16.07
N LYS A 18 5.94 -17.44 -16.65
CA LYS A 18 7.27 -17.34 -16.03
C LYS A 18 8.05 -16.30 -16.82
N GLY A 19 7.92 -15.02 -16.44
CA GLY A 19 8.55 -13.91 -17.16
C GLY A 19 8.27 -12.54 -16.51
N ASN A 20 8.64 -11.46 -17.18
CA ASN A 20 8.45 -10.11 -16.67
C ASN A 20 6.97 -9.74 -16.61
N VAL A 21 6.55 -9.17 -15.48
CA VAL A 21 5.24 -8.55 -15.31
C VAL A 21 5.37 -7.09 -15.69
N TYR A 22 4.49 -6.59 -16.55
CA TYR A 22 4.47 -5.20 -16.98
C TYR A 22 3.35 -4.46 -16.26
N ASP A 23 3.68 -3.31 -15.72
CA ASP A 23 2.70 -2.36 -15.21
C ASP A 23 2.27 -1.41 -16.35
N ILE A 24 0.99 -1.05 -16.37
CA ILE A 24 0.46 -0.10 -17.36
C ILE A 24 0.56 1.29 -16.74
N CYS A 25 1.43 2.12 -17.29
CA CYS A 25 1.53 3.53 -16.93
C CYS A 25 0.86 4.38 -18.02
N VAL A 26 -0.07 5.24 -17.65
CA VAL A 26 -0.70 6.22 -18.55
C VAL A 26 -0.07 7.58 -18.30
N ASP A 27 0.48 8.19 -19.35
CA ASP A 27 1.39 9.34 -19.26
C ASP A 27 0.74 10.65 -18.79
N VAL A 28 -0.58 10.77 -18.72
CA VAL A 28 -1.25 12.06 -18.47
C VAL A 28 -1.97 12.10 -17.12
N ASP A 29 -2.68 11.06 -16.73
CA ASP A 29 -3.50 11.06 -15.53
C ASP A 29 -3.28 9.85 -14.62
N HIS A 30 -2.35 8.96 -14.98
CA HIS A 30 -2.05 7.70 -14.29
C HIS A 30 -3.29 6.85 -13.97
N SER A 31 -4.38 7.12 -14.66
CA SER A 31 -5.60 6.34 -14.63
C SER A 31 -5.74 5.55 -15.92
N TYR A 32 -6.19 4.33 -15.81
CA TYR A 32 -6.50 3.50 -16.97
C TYR A 32 -7.81 2.76 -16.76
N ASN A 33 -8.46 2.47 -17.86
CA ASN A 33 -9.74 1.79 -17.83
C ASN A 33 -9.53 0.31 -18.18
N ILE A 34 -9.80 -0.58 -17.24
CA ILE A 34 -9.87 -2.02 -17.50
C ILE A 34 -11.34 -2.42 -17.49
N ASN A 35 -11.87 -2.81 -18.67
CA ASN A 35 -13.25 -3.25 -18.80
C ASN A 35 -14.28 -2.27 -18.20
N ARG A 36 -14.11 -0.97 -18.44
CA ARG A 36 -14.90 0.15 -17.90
C ARG A 36 -14.62 0.49 -16.43
N THR A 37 -13.58 -0.04 -15.84
CA THR A 37 -13.15 0.33 -14.48
C THR A 37 -11.96 1.26 -14.55
N ILE A 38 -12.08 2.44 -13.96
CA ILE A 38 -10.98 3.40 -13.84
C ILE A 38 -10.13 2.96 -12.66
N VAL A 39 -8.85 2.69 -12.92
CA VAL A 39 -7.86 2.34 -11.88
C VAL A 39 -6.85 3.46 -11.79
N HIS A 40 -6.55 3.90 -10.59
CA HIS A 40 -5.60 4.98 -10.35
C HIS A 40 -4.70 4.63 -9.15
N ASN A 41 -3.40 4.86 -9.32
CA ASN A 41 -2.42 4.75 -8.23
C ASN A 41 -2.52 5.98 -7.34
N SER A 42 -3.15 5.87 -6.18
CA SER A 42 -3.22 6.96 -5.22
C SER A 42 -2.14 6.81 -4.14
N GLY A 43 -1.54 7.95 -3.74
CA GLY A 43 -0.44 7.98 -2.78
C GLY A 43 0.94 8.01 -3.43
N CYS A 44 1.03 7.97 -4.75
CA CYS A 44 2.25 8.25 -5.48
C CYS A 44 2.60 9.74 -5.37
N LEU A 45 3.90 10.03 -5.34
CA LEU A 45 4.40 11.41 -5.38
C LEU A 45 3.92 12.14 -6.66
N THR A 46 3.67 11.42 -7.72
CA THR A 46 3.10 11.92 -8.98
C THR A 46 1.78 12.65 -8.76
N THR A 47 0.87 12.09 -7.98
CA THR A 47 -0.41 12.75 -7.64
C THR A 47 -0.19 14.11 -6.98
N GLN A 48 0.81 14.22 -6.10
CA GLN A 48 1.16 15.48 -5.45
C GLN A 48 1.78 16.48 -6.41
N GLN A 49 2.58 16.02 -7.36
CA GLN A 49 3.29 16.88 -8.32
C GLN A 49 2.38 17.34 -9.47
N THR A 50 1.49 16.49 -9.94
CA THR A 50 0.60 16.80 -11.07
C THR A 50 -0.70 17.46 -10.62
N GLY A 51 -1.09 17.32 -9.35
CA GLY A 51 -2.39 17.74 -8.85
C GLY A 51 -3.56 16.89 -9.35
N VAL A 52 -3.27 15.81 -10.10
CA VAL A 52 -4.29 14.89 -10.63
C VAL A 52 -4.37 13.66 -9.73
N GLY A 53 -5.54 13.39 -9.19
CA GLY A 53 -5.78 12.26 -8.31
C GLY A 53 -7.28 12.08 -8.05
N TYR A 54 -7.63 10.88 -7.57
CA TYR A 54 -8.98 10.55 -7.17
C TYR A 54 -9.01 10.06 -5.72
N PRO A 55 -9.98 10.47 -4.88
CA PRO A 55 -10.05 9.99 -3.50
C PRO A 55 -10.21 8.48 -3.45
N MET A 56 -9.27 7.77 -2.83
CA MET A 56 -9.21 6.31 -2.83
C MET A 56 -10.50 5.65 -2.32
N ALA A 57 -11.12 6.20 -1.28
CA ALA A 57 -12.37 5.65 -0.75
C ALA A 57 -13.49 5.69 -1.77
N SER A 58 -13.65 6.81 -2.48
CA SER A 58 -14.64 6.95 -3.56
C SER A 58 -14.33 6.00 -4.71
N LEU A 59 -13.06 5.93 -5.11
CA LEU A 59 -12.63 5.07 -6.20
C LEU A 59 -12.93 3.60 -5.93
N ILE A 60 -12.57 3.09 -4.74
CA ILE A 60 -12.85 1.71 -4.35
C ILE A 60 -14.35 1.42 -4.42
N HIS A 61 -15.15 2.31 -3.84
CA HIS A 61 -16.59 2.13 -3.81
C HIS A 61 -17.21 2.14 -5.22
N GLU A 62 -16.82 3.07 -6.08
CA GLU A 62 -17.30 3.13 -7.46
C GLU A 62 -16.87 1.91 -8.26
N CYS A 63 -15.60 1.47 -8.14
CA CYS A 63 -15.13 0.24 -8.77
C CYS A 63 -15.92 -0.98 -8.31
N TYR A 64 -16.22 -1.06 -7.01
CA TYR A 64 -17.04 -2.15 -6.44
C TYR A 64 -18.44 -2.16 -7.03
N GLN A 65 -19.12 -1.00 -7.10
CA GLN A 65 -20.46 -0.89 -7.69
C GLN A 65 -20.47 -1.33 -9.17
N VAL A 66 -19.46 -0.91 -9.94
CA VAL A 66 -19.33 -1.32 -11.35
C VAL A 66 -19.07 -2.83 -11.45
N SER A 67 -18.18 -3.38 -10.61
CA SER A 67 -17.86 -4.81 -10.61
C SER A 67 -19.06 -5.67 -10.29
N CYS A 68 -19.89 -5.29 -9.31
CA CYS A 68 -21.11 -6.00 -8.96
C CYS A 68 -22.13 -6.05 -10.10
N GLY A 69 -22.12 -5.08 -11.00
CA GLY A 69 -22.99 -5.03 -12.19
C GLY A 69 -22.52 -5.89 -13.38
N LEU A 70 -21.35 -6.51 -13.28
CA LEU A 70 -20.79 -7.34 -14.35
C LEU A 70 -21.29 -8.78 -14.27
N ALA A 71 -21.48 -9.43 -15.41
CA ALA A 71 -21.80 -10.85 -15.49
C ALA A 71 -20.73 -11.75 -14.84
N SER A 72 -19.47 -11.28 -14.82
CA SER A 72 -18.35 -11.88 -14.09
C SER A 72 -17.65 -10.78 -13.32
N PRO A 73 -17.92 -10.64 -12.01
CA PRO A 73 -17.31 -9.61 -11.19
C PRO A 73 -15.78 -9.71 -11.16
N ALA A 74 -15.11 -8.57 -11.36
CA ALA A 74 -13.66 -8.48 -11.25
C ALA A 74 -13.24 -8.31 -9.80
N LYS A 75 -12.09 -8.88 -9.41
CA LYS A 75 -11.49 -8.62 -8.12
C LYS A 75 -10.83 -7.24 -8.10
N ILE A 76 -10.97 -6.54 -6.98
CA ILE A 76 -10.48 -5.18 -6.78
C ILE A 76 -9.27 -5.22 -5.86
N VAL A 77 -8.14 -4.71 -6.35
CA VAL A 77 -6.94 -4.47 -5.55
C VAL A 77 -6.82 -2.98 -5.32
N ALA A 78 -6.98 -2.54 -4.08
CA ALA A 78 -6.75 -1.15 -3.71
C ALA A 78 -5.25 -0.91 -3.49
N ASP A 79 -4.64 -0.05 -4.32
CA ASP A 79 -3.21 0.25 -4.26
C ASP A 79 -2.97 1.68 -3.80
N GLY A 80 -2.13 1.78 -2.77
CA GLY A 80 -1.52 3.02 -2.31
C GLY A 80 -2.24 3.75 -1.18
N GLY A 81 -1.45 4.45 -0.39
CA GLY A 81 -1.91 5.37 0.64
C GLY A 81 -2.24 4.76 2.01
N PHE A 82 -2.16 3.45 2.18
CA PHE A 82 -2.47 2.79 3.46
C PHE A 82 -1.38 3.05 4.51
N LYS A 83 -1.75 3.71 5.61
CA LYS A 83 -0.84 4.09 6.70
C LYS A 83 -1.20 3.45 8.04
N SER A 84 -2.39 2.88 8.14
CA SER A 84 -2.92 2.29 9.38
C SER A 84 -3.77 1.06 9.09
N TYR A 85 -3.98 0.24 10.12
CA TYR A 85 -4.94 -0.87 10.05
C TYR A 85 -6.34 -0.41 9.65
N SER A 86 -6.76 0.75 10.17
CA SER A 86 -8.09 1.29 9.88
C SER A 86 -8.28 1.66 8.41
N ASP A 87 -7.22 2.09 7.72
CA ASP A 87 -7.31 2.39 6.29
C ASP A 87 -7.53 1.12 5.48
N ILE A 88 -6.83 0.04 5.83
CA ILE A 88 -7.00 -1.28 5.21
C ILE A 88 -8.42 -1.80 5.44
N ILE A 89 -8.90 -1.77 6.69
CA ILE A 89 -10.23 -2.23 7.04
C ILE A 89 -11.31 -1.45 6.32
N LYS A 90 -11.16 -0.12 6.20
CA LYS A 90 -12.09 0.72 5.43
C LYS A 90 -12.08 0.38 3.95
N ALA A 91 -10.92 0.10 3.35
CA ALA A 91 -10.84 -0.30 1.95
C ALA A 91 -11.60 -1.60 1.69
N LEU A 92 -11.45 -2.61 2.57
CA LEU A 92 -12.22 -3.86 2.50
C LEU A 92 -13.72 -3.58 2.66
N ALA A 93 -14.10 -2.77 3.64
CA ALA A 93 -15.50 -2.39 3.88
C ALA A 93 -16.15 -1.70 2.67
N LEU A 94 -15.37 -0.92 1.91
CA LEU A 94 -15.80 -0.23 0.70
C LEU A 94 -15.85 -1.11 -0.56
N GLY A 95 -15.32 -2.34 -0.49
CA GLY A 95 -15.42 -3.32 -1.56
C GLY A 95 -14.10 -3.73 -2.21
N ALA A 96 -12.95 -3.35 -1.67
CA ALA A 96 -11.69 -3.94 -2.11
C ALA A 96 -11.59 -5.40 -1.66
N ASP A 97 -11.26 -6.31 -2.57
CA ASP A 97 -10.95 -7.70 -2.24
C ASP A 97 -9.55 -7.84 -1.64
N TYR A 98 -8.63 -7.00 -2.08
CA TYR A 98 -7.23 -6.98 -1.68
C TYR A 98 -6.74 -5.55 -1.50
N VAL A 99 -5.68 -5.41 -0.72
CA VAL A 99 -4.98 -4.14 -0.54
C VAL A 99 -3.49 -4.32 -0.81
N MET A 100 -2.90 -3.39 -1.53
CA MET A 100 -1.46 -3.36 -1.77
C MET A 100 -0.79 -2.51 -0.71
N LEU A 101 0.08 -3.13 0.08
CA LEU A 101 0.74 -2.51 1.21
C LEU A 101 2.21 -2.23 0.88
N GLY A 102 2.62 -0.99 1.07
CA GLY A 102 4.01 -0.54 0.91
C GLY A 102 4.57 -0.01 2.23
N SER A 103 4.49 1.28 2.43
CA SER A 103 5.15 1.99 3.53
C SER A 103 4.78 1.49 4.93
N ILE A 104 3.59 0.96 5.13
CA ILE A 104 3.18 0.41 6.42
C ILE A 104 4.03 -0.81 6.81
N LEU A 105 4.41 -1.65 5.83
CA LEU A 105 5.25 -2.82 6.08
C LEU A 105 6.74 -2.50 6.12
N ASN A 106 7.16 -1.32 5.69
CA ASN A 106 8.58 -0.92 5.76
C ASN A 106 9.11 -0.80 7.19
N LYS A 107 8.21 -0.69 8.17
CA LYS A 107 8.55 -0.63 9.59
C LYS A 107 8.69 -2.01 10.24
N THR A 108 8.48 -3.08 9.47
CA THR A 108 8.74 -4.43 9.98
C THR A 108 10.22 -4.75 9.93
N LEU A 109 10.67 -5.57 10.87
CA LEU A 109 12.06 -6.03 10.90
C LEU A 109 12.44 -6.78 9.62
N GLU A 110 11.52 -7.57 9.08
CA GLU A 110 11.73 -8.43 7.91
C GLU A 110 11.59 -7.72 6.57
N SER A 111 11.16 -6.46 6.54
CA SER A 111 10.96 -5.73 5.28
C SER A 111 12.27 -5.58 4.51
N ALA A 112 12.17 -5.50 3.18
CA ALA A 112 13.33 -5.23 2.33
C ALA A 112 13.93 -3.85 2.64
N GLY A 113 15.24 -3.75 2.55
CA GLY A 113 16.00 -2.54 2.83
C GLY A 113 17.04 -2.76 3.92
N ASP A 114 18.03 -1.90 3.94
CA ASP A 114 19.11 -2.00 4.92
C ASP A 114 18.60 -1.68 6.32
N THR A 115 19.00 -2.50 7.28
CA THR A 115 18.70 -2.32 8.70
C THR A 115 19.95 -1.86 9.43
N TYR A 116 19.76 -0.91 10.33
CA TYR A 116 20.82 -0.29 11.10
C TYR A 116 20.51 -0.38 12.58
N LEU A 117 21.53 -0.73 13.37
CA LEU A 117 21.47 -0.69 14.82
C LEU A 117 21.61 0.76 15.29
N ALA A 118 20.69 1.23 16.11
CA ALA A 118 20.80 2.56 16.68
C ALA A 118 22.04 2.68 17.57
N ASN A 119 22.72 3.80 17.47
CA ASN A 119 23.81 4.09 18.42
C ASN A 119 23.28 4.19 19.86
N THR A 120 24.16 4.24 20.83
CA THR A 120 23.84 4.19 22.27
C THR A 120 22.88 5.28 22.76
N LYS A 121 22.67 6.35 22.02
CA LYS A 121 21.71 7.43 22.34
C LYS A 121 20.33 7.25 21.70
N GLY A 122 20.24 6.42 20.64
CA GLY A 122 19.05 5.73 20.15
C GLY A 122 17.81 6.54 19.74
N GLU A 123 17.83 7.85 19.72
CA GLU A 123 16.62 8.63 19.44
C GLU A 123 16.44 8.96 17.95
N GLU A 124 17.56 9.19 17.26
CA GLU A 124 17.56 9.51 15.83
C GLU A 124 18.62 8.68 15.09
N TRP A 125 18.36 8.39 13.83
CA TRP A 125 19.32 7.73 12.96
C TRP A 125 20.52 8.65 12.66
N THR A 126 21.71 8.07 12.63
CA THR A 126 22.95 8.74 12.24
C THR A 126 23.67 7.97 11.13
N GLU A 127 24.53 8.65 10.37
CA GLU A 127 25.36 8.02 9.35
C GLU A 127 26.36 6.98 9.92
N HIS A 128 26.55 6.99 11.24
CA HIS A 128 27.48 6.10 11.95
C HIS A 128 26.80 4.88 12.55
N ASP A 129 25.49 4.71 12.32
CA ASP A 129 24.76 3.54 12.78
C ASP A 129 25.23 2.29 12.03
N GLU A 130 25.48 1.23 12.75
CA GLU A 130 26.00 -0.02 12.21
C GLU A 130 24.92 -0.71 11.37
N LYS A 131 25.27 -1.08 10.13
CA LYS A 131 24.41 -1.91 9.28
C LYS A 131 24.47 -3.35 9.75
N ILE A 132 23.32 -3.96 9.98
CA ILE A 132 23.17 -5.32 10.50
C ILE A 132 22.36 -6.21 9.56
N ASP A 133 22.53 -7.52 9.68
CA ASP A 133 21.71 -8.50 8.97
C ASP A 133 20.38 -8.72 9.70
N GLN A 134 19.30 -8.22 9.10
CA GLN A 134 17.95 -8.32 9.67
C GLN A 134 17.40 -9.74 9.76
N TYR A 135 18.00 -10.70 9.08
CA TYR A 135 17.56 -12.10 9.09
C TYR A 135 18.35 -12.96 10.08
N SER A 136 19.34 -12.38 10.74
CA SER A 136 20.10 -13.09 11.77
C SER A 136 19.26 -13.30 13.03
N MET A 137 19.51 -14.41 13.73
CA MET A 137 18.87 -14.67 15.03
C MET A 137 19.28 -13.64 16.07
N GLU A 138 20.53 -13.19 16.03
CA GLU A 138 21.05 -12.15 16.92
C GLU A 138 20.27 -10.84 16.79
N THR A 139 20.00 -10.39 15.56
CA THR A 139 19.18 -9.20 15.29
C THR A 139 17.76 -9.37 15.81
N ALA A 140 17.16 -10.55 15.65
CA ALA A 140 15.84 -10.84 16.19
C ALA A 140 15.81 -10.79 17.72
N ASP A 141 16.84 -11.28 18.38
CA ASP A 141 16.95 -11.25 19.83
C ASP A 141 17.21 -9.83 20.35
N LEU A 142 18.08 -9.06 19.69
CA LEU A 142 18.28 -7.64 20.02
C LEU A 142 16.97 -6.86 19.89
N PHE A 143 16.17 -7.12 18.84
CA PHE A 143 14.88 -6.46 18.68
C PHE A 143 13.90 -6.85 19.81
N ARG A 144 13.82 -8.12 20.19
CA ARG A 144 12.99 -8.60 21.32
C ARG A 144 13.42 -7.96 22.66
N CYS A 145 14.71 -7.71 22.83
CA CYS A 145 15.25 -7.01 24.00
C CYS A 145 14.96 -5.49 23.98
N GLY A 146 14.27 -4.98 22.96
CA GLY A 146 13.91 -3.57 22.85
C GLY A 146 15.00 -2.67 22.27
N THR A 147 16.03 -3.24 21.66
CA THR A 147 17.08 -2.47 20.99
C THR A 147 16.47 -1.73 19.79
N LYS A 148 16.70 -0.42 19.74
CA LYS A 148 16.20 0.41 18.64
C LYS A 148 16.96 0.13 17.35
N MET A 149 16.23 0.01 16.28
CA MET A 149 16.76 -0.22 14.94
C MET A 149 16.09 0.70 13.95
N PHE A 150 16.79 1.03 12.88
CA PHE A 150 16.28 1.85 11.80
C PHE A 150 16.35 1.09 10.48
N LYS A 151 15.43 1.40 9.60
CA LYS A 151 15.35 0.82 8.28
C LYS A 151 15.38 1.89 7.21
N LYS A 152 16.29 1.73 6.23
CA LYS A 152 16.37 2.59 5.06
C LYS A 152 15.44 2.05 3.97
N PHE A 153 14.37 2.76 3.72
CA PHE A 153 13.43 2.48 2.65
C PHE A 153 13.65 3.42 1.47
N ARG A 154 13.58 2.88 0.26
CA ARG A 154 13.58 3.67 -0.98
C ARG A 154 12.42 3.26 -1.88
N GLY A 155 11.72 4.25 -2.45
CA GLY A 155 10.74 3.99 -3.50
C GLY A 155 11.41 3.47 -4.78
N MET A 156 10.69 2.64 -5.54
CA MET A 156 11.20 2.04 -6.79
C MET A 156 11.55 3.06 -7.87
N SER A 157 10.93 4.24 -7.85
CA SER A 157 11.17 5.33 -8.79
C SER A 157 12.32 6.27 -8.39
N THR A 158 13.01 6.02 -7.27
CA THR A 158 14.18 6.82 -6.89
C THR A 158 15.35 6.62 -7.87
N LYS A 159 16.17 7.67 -8.05
CA LYS A 159 17.39 7.55 -8.86
C LYS A 159 18.33 6.46 -8.36
N GLU A 160 18.38 6.25 -7.04
CA GLU A 160 19.16 5.18 -6.41
C GLU A 160 18.64 3.79 -6.81
N ALA A 161 17.32 3.59 -6.79
CA ALA A 161 16.72 2.34 -7.24
C ALA A 161 16.90 2.13 -8.75
N GLN A 162 16.76 3.18 -9.57
CA GLN A 162 16.99 3.11 -11.01
C GLN A 162 18.43 2.69 -11.32
N LYS A 163 19.43 3.27 -10.64
CA LYS A 163 20.84 2.87 -10.77
C LYS A 163 21.05 1.42 -10.36
N ALA A 164 20.48 0.99 -9.24
CA ALA A 164 20.59 -0.40 -8.77
C ALA A 164 19.96 -1.42 -9.75
N MET A 165 18.99 -1.00 -10.55
CA MET A 165 18.40 -1.79 -11.64
C MET A 165 19.18 -1.70 -12.97
N GLY A 166 20.37 -1.06 -12.96
CA GLY A 166 21.24 -0.96 -14.14
C GLY A 166 20.80 0.10 -15.16
N LYS A 167 19.90 1.02 -14.82
CA LYS A 167 19.51 2.10 -15.72
C LYS A 167 20.60 3.15 -15.79
N THR A 168 21.06 3.45 -17.01
CA THR A 168 22.06 4.50 -17.28
C THR A 168 21.41 5.85 -17.51
N ASP A 169 20.23 5.86 -18.12
CA ASP A 169 19.43 7.07 -18.32
C ASP A 169 18.39 7.20 -17.18
N LEU A 170 18.68 8.13 -16.26
CA LEU A 170 17.88 8.31 -15.05
C LEU A 170 16.77 9.32 -15.33
N LYS A 171 15.53 8.81 -15.26
CA LYS A 171 14.34 9.67 -15.33
C LYS A 171 14.15 10.48 -14.05
N THR A 172 13.27 11.47 -14.09
CA THR A 172 12.88 12.26 -12.93
C THR A 172 12.51 11.33 -11.77
N SER A 173 13.07 11.59 -10.58
CA SER A 173 12.82 10.79 -9.40
C SER A 173 11.49 11.18 -8.78
N GLU A 174 10.54 10.29 -8.79
CA GLU A 174 9.25 10.45 -8.08
C GLU A 174 9.24 9.72 -6.74
N GLY A 175 10.26 8.93 -6.46
CA GLY A 175 10.41 8.18 -5.22
C GLY A 175 11.14 8.96 -4.13
N VAL A 176 10.85 8.59 -2.89
CA VAL A 176 11.49 9.15 -1.70
C VAL A 176 12.28 8.06 -1.00
N THR A 177 13.52 8.38 -0.61
CA THR A 177 14.27 7.57 0.34
C THR A 177 13.94 8.06 1.75
N ARG A 178 13.55 7.16 2.63
CA ARG A 178 13.23 7.47 4.03
C ARG A 178 13.95 6.50 4.95
N ILE A 179 14.33 7.01 6.11
CA ILE A 179 14.81 6.21 7.21
C ILE A 179 13.74 6.31 8.30
N GLN A 180 13.37 5.17 8.85
CA GLN A 180 12.31 5.09 9.85
C GLN A 180 12.63 3.99 10.85
N PRO A 181 12.14 4.11 12.10
CA PRO A 181 12.36 3.09 13.11
C PRO A 181 11.68 1.78 12.72
N VAL A 182 12.29 0.66 13.11
CA VAL A 182 11.65 -0.64 13.13
C VAL A 182 10.71 -0.68 14.33
N GLU A 183 9.42 -0.88 14.09
CA GLU A 183 8.41 -0.81 15.15
C GLU A 183 7.86 -2.19 15.53
N TYR A 184 7.89 -3.15 14.61
CA TYR A 184 7.28 -4.48 14.83
C TYR A 184 7.89 -5.55 13.91
N THR A 185 7.61 -6.80 14.24
CA THR A 185 7.80 -7.93 13.34
C THR A 185 6.60 -8.10 12.42
N LEU A 186 6.77 -8.71 11.26
CA LEU A 186 5.66 -9.00 10.35
C LEU A 186 4.60 -9.89 11.01
N SER A 187 5.02 -10.86 11.80
CA SER A 187 4.10 -11.70 12.59
C SER A 187 3.25 -10.88 13.54
N GLY A 188 3.87 -10.04 14.38
CA GLY A 188 3.15 -9.18 15.33
C GLY A 188 2.21 -8.20 14.64
N TRP A 189 2.63 -7.62 13.51
CA TRP A 189 1.78 -6.76 12.70
C TRP A 189 0.53 -7.53 12.19
N THR A 190 0.74 -8.75 11.70
CA THR A 190 -0.34 -9.58 11.14
C THR A 190 -1.35 -10.00 12.22
N GLU A 191 -0.87 -10.36 13.41
CA GLU A 191 -1.74 -10.72 14.54
C GLU A 191 -2.61 -9.54 14.98
N ASN A 192 -2.00 -8.35 15.10
CA ASN A 192 -2.73 -7.13 15.40
C ASN A 192 -3.77 -6.82 14.31
N PHE A 193 -3.39 -6.92 13.04
CA PHE A 193 -4.32 -6.69 11.94
C PHE A 193 -5.51 -7.64 11.98
N LYS A 194 -5.28 -8.95 12.19
CA LYS A 194 -6.35 -9.94 12.35
C LYS A 194 -7.28 -9.59 13.48
N SER A 195 -6.76 -9.18 14.62
CA SER A 195 -7.55 -8.79 15.79
C SER A 195 -8.45 -7.58 15.49
N TYR A 196 -7.89 -6.52 14.90
CA TYR A 196 -8.67 -5.33 14.53
C TYR A 196 -9.70 -5.61 13.44
N LEU A 197 -9.36 -6.42 12.44
CA LEU A 197 -10.29 -6.83 11.39
C LEU A 197 -11.45 -7.65 11.97
N SER A 198 -11.17 -8.62 12.84
CA SER A 198 -12.19 -9.43 13.51
C SER A 198 -13.13 -8.55 14.33
N SER A 199 -12.60 -7.55 15.04
CA SER A 199 -13.41 -6.59 15.78
C SER A 199 -14.32 -5.77 14.85
N ALA A 200 -13.77 -5.28 13.74
CA ALA A 200 -14.56 -4.52 12.77
C ALA A 200 -15.66 -5.36 12.12
N MET A 201 -15.36 -6.62 11.80
CA MET A 201 -16.35 -7.57 11.29
C MET A 201 -17.46 -7.84 12.31
N SER A 202 -17.11 -8.01 13.58
CA SER A 202 -18.08 -8.18 14.67
C SER A 202 -19.00 -6.95 14.80
N TYR A 203 -18.44 -5.73 14.80
CA TYR A 203 -19.22 -4.50 14.88
C TYR A 203 -20.14 -4.26 13.67
N SER A 204 -19.79 -4.82 12.51
CA SER A 204 -20.61 -4.75 11.29
C SER A 204 -21.52 -5.96 11.11
N ASN A 205 -21.59 -6.87 12.09
CA ASN A 205 -22.37 -8.10 12.05
C ASN A 205 -22.03 -8.99 10.84
N SER A 206 -20.72 -9.12 10.52
CA SER A 206 -20.21 -9.95 9.43
C SER A 206 -19.47 -11.14 10.01
N ALA A 207 -19.94 -12.37 9.73
CA ALA A 207 -19.31 -13.59 10.20
C ALA A 207 -18.09 -13.99 9.33
N THR A 208 -18.10 -13.61 8.08
CA THR A 208 -17.03 -13.93 7.11
C THR A 208 -16.49 -12.66 6.45
N LEU A 209 -15.27 -12.74 5.93
CA LEU A 209 -14.68 -11.63 5.17
C LEU A 209 -15.51 -11.30 3.91
N GLN A 210 -16.11 -12.30 3.28
CA GLN A 210 -16.98 -12.10 2.11
C GLN A 210 -18.24 -11.31 2.46
N GLU A 211 -18.82 -11.52 3.64
CA GLU A 211 -19.95 -10.73 4.13
C GLU A 211 -19.54 -9.30 4.50
N PHE A 212 -18.27 -9.08 4.86
CA PHE A 212 -17.76 -7.77 5.24
C PHE A 212 -17.41 -6.91 4.01
N ILE A 213 -16.79 -7.50 2.99
CA ILE A 213 -16.31 -6.79 1.80
C ILE A 213 -17.48 -6.16 1.04
N GLY A 214 -17.48 -4.84 0.97
CA GLY A 214 -18.48 -4.05 0.24
C GLY A 214 -19.86 -3.99 0.85
N ASN A 215 -20.12 -4.72 1.95
CA ASN A 215 -21.44 -4.79 2.58
C ASN A 215 -21.51 -4.07 3.95
N ALA A 216 -20.36 -3.70 4.50
CA ALA A 216 -20.32 -2.96 5.75
C ALA A 216 -20.97 -1.56 5.57
N LYS A 217 -21.85 -1.20 6.51
CA LYS A 217 -22.45 0.15 6.49
C LYS A 217 -21.39 1.19 6.85
N TRP A 218 -21.31 2.22 6.05
CA TRP A 218 -20.36 3.32 6.25
C TRP A 218 -21.02 4.67 6.02
N ASN A 219 -20.47 5.70 6.65
CA ASN A 219 -20.92 7.08 6.49
C ASN A 219 -19.72 8.01 6.30
N MET A 220 -19.92 9.04 5.51
CA MET A 220 -18.98 10.15 5.44
C MET A 220 -19.12 11.00 6.70
N ILE A 221 -17.99 11.37 7.29
CA ILE A 221 -17.94 12.26 8.45
C ILE A 221 -17.20 13.53 8.11
N THR A 222 -17.56 14.63 8.80
CA THR A 222 -16.86 15.91 8.67
C THR A 222 -15.51 15.87 9.38
N THR A 223 -14.62 16.79 9.01
CA THR A 223 -13.31 16.95 9.68
C THR A 223 -13.48 17.20 11.19
N ASN A 224 -14.50 17.94 11.61
CA ASN A 224 -14.77 18.17 13.02
C ASN A 224 -15.16 16.89 13.76
N SER A 225 -15.95 16.03 13.14
CA SER A 225 -16.26 14.70 13.70
C SER A 225 -15.02 13.83 13.75
N LEU A 226 -14.19 13.85 12.70
CA LEU A 226 -12.93 13.08 12.67
C LEU A 226 -12.00 13.48 13.81
N ASN A 227 -11.89 14.78 14.12
CA ASN A 227 -11.01 15.28 15.18
C ASN A 227 -11.43 14.80 16.58
N ARG A 228 -12.67 14.40 16.79
CA ARG A 228 -13.13 13.79 18.05
C ARG A 228 -12.60 12.36 18.25
N PHE A 229 -12.22 11.67 17.18
CA PHE A 229 -11.64 10.32 17.22
C PHE A 229 -10.11 10.34 17.22
N LYS A 230 -9.48 11.49 16.99
CA LYS A 230 -8.03 11.65 17.15
C LYS A 230 -7.76 11.97 18.62
N LYS A 231 -7.23 10.99 19.33
CA LYS A 231 -6.66 11.20 20.67
C LYS A 231 -5.19 11.51 20.55
#